data_4a140ff557e9363d95f01c545dfe1f10
#
_entry.id   4a140ff557e9363d95f01c545dfe1f10
#
_cell.length_a   1.000
_cell.length_b   1.000
_cell.length_c   1.000
_cell.angle_alpha   90.00
_cell.angle_beta   90.00
_cell.angle_gamma   90.00
#
_symmetry.space_group_name_H-M   'P 1'
#
loop_
_entity.id
_entity.type
_entity.pdbx_description
1 polymer ?
#
loop_
_entity_poly.entity_id
_entity_poly.type
_entity_poly.pdbx_seq_one_letter_code
_entity_poly.pdbx_strand_id
1 'polypeptide(L)'
;MQGDPEVIEFLNEQLTAELTAINQYFLHSKLQDHKGWTKLARYTRAESFDEMRHAELLTERILMLDGLPNYQRLFHVRVGQTLTEMFEADKQVEVEAIDRLRRGVEVMRAKNDITSANIFEAILADEEHHIDYLDTQLELIEKLGEPLYIATVIEQVTPDSSAG
;
A
#
# COMPACT_ATOMS: atom_id res chain seq x y z
N MET A 1 21.10 -15.62 -12.36
CA MET A 1 20.29 -16.22 -13.48
C MET A 1 19.72 -15.05 -14.28
N GLN A 2 20.07 -14.96 -15.54
CA GLN A 2 19.65 -13.84 -16.38
C GLN A 2 18.14 -13.89 -16.64
N GLY A 3 17.43 -12.85 -16.21
CA GLY A 3 16.00 -12.72 -16.42
C GLY A 3 15.64 -12.05 -17.74
N ASP A 4 14.37 -12.19 -18.15
CA ASP A 4 13.85 -11.48 -19.31
C ASP A 4 13.76 -9.97 -18.99
N PRO A 5 14.24 -9.07 -19.87
CA PRO A 5 14.24 -7.63 -19.61
C PRO A 5 12.85 -7.03 -19.38
N GLU A 6 11.82 -7.55 -20.04
CA GLU A 6 10.44 -7.06 -19.87
C GLU A 6 9.88 -7.48 -18.50
N VAL A 7 10.23 -8.68 -18.01
CA VAL A 7 9.88 -9.11 -16.66
C VAL A 7 10.55 -8.22 -15.62
N ILE A 8 11.85 -7.95 -15.78
CA ILE A 8 12.59 -7.06 -14.88
C ILE A 8 12.00 -5.64 -14.87
N GLU A 9 11.53 -5.13 -16.00
CA GLU A 9 10.88 -3.83 -16.06
C GLU A 9 9.55 -3.82 -15.29
N PHE A 10 8.70 -4.83 -15.45
CA PHE A 10 7.47 -4.95 -14.65
C PHE A 10 7.73 -5.04 -13.15
N LEU A 11 8.76 -5.81 -12.74
CA LEU A 11 9.17 -5.89 -11.34
C LEU A 11 9.62 -4.51 -10.82
N ASN A 12 10.40 -3.76 -11.60
CA ASN A 12 10.84 -2.40 -11.24
C ASN A 12 9.70 -1.37 -11.24
N GLU A 13 8.75 -1.47 -12.16
CA GLU A 13 7.57 -0.59 -12.13
C GLU A 13 6.73 -0.82 -10.88
N GLN A 14 6.52 -2.08 -10.51
CA GLN A 14 5.82 -2.40 -9.26
C GLN A 14 6.62 -1.95 -8.04
N LEU A 15 7.94 -2.15 -8.03
CA LEU A 15 8.81 -1.62 -6.98
C LEU A 15 8.67 -0.10 -6.82
N THR A 16 8.60 0.64 -7.93
CA THR A 16 8.33 2.09 -7.90
C THR A 16 6.97 2.40 -7.25
N ALA A 17 5.95 1.59 -7.52
CA ALA A 17 4.64 1.74 -6.91
C ALA A 17 4.68 1.49 -5.40
N GLU A 18 5.35 0.40 -4.95
CA GLU A 18 5.49 0.09 -3.53
C GLU A 18 6.26 1.20 -2.77
N LEU A 19 7.37 1.68 -3.33
CA LEU A 19 8.13 2.79 -2.74
C LEU A 19 7.31 4.07 -2.65
N THR A 20 6.44 4.31 -3.61
CA THR A 20 5.49 5.44 -3.59
C THR A 20 4.44 5.25 -2.50
N ALA A 21 3.83 4.09 -2.41
CA ALA A 21 2.84 3.73 -1.39
C ALA A 21 3.41 3.80 0.02
N ILE A 22 4.63 3.29 0.25
CA ILE A 22 5.35 3.40 1.53
C ILE A 22 5.41 4.86 2.00
N ASN A 23 5.85 5.76 1.13
CA ASN A 23 5.97 7.18 1.46
C ASN A 23 4.60 7.83 1.71
N GLN A 24 3.61 7.55 0.86
CA GLN A 24 2.27 8.12 0.97
C GLN A 24 1.57 7.68 2.26
N TYR A 25 1.55 6.39 2.55
CA TYR A 25 0.90 5.84 3.74
C TYR A 25 1.61 6.25 5.02
N PHE A 26 2.93 6.26 5.02
CA PHE A 26 3.69 6.74 6.18
C PHE A 26 3.38 8.21 6.48
N LEU A 27 3.34 9.08 5.47
CA LEU A 27 2.95 10.48 5.66
C LEU A 27 1.51 10.61 6.14
N HIS A 28 0.54 9.90 5.53
CA HIS A 28 -0.84 9.89 5.98
C HIS A 28 -0.96 9.43 7.44
N SER A 29 -0.21 8.40 7.85
CA SER A 29 -0.20 7.93 9.24
C SER A 29 0.26 9.02 10.22
N LYS A 30 1.25 9.82 9.84
CA LYS A 30 1.75 10.93 10.66
C LYS A 30 0.75 12.10 10.73
N LEU A 31 0.08 12.41 9.62
CA LEU A 31 -0.98 13.41 9.60
C LEU A 31 -2.18 12.98 10.46
N GLN A 32 -2.55 11.72 10.38
CA GLN A 32 -3.64 11.13 11.19
C GLN A 32 -3.30 11.16 12.68
N ASP A 33 -2.08 10.78 13.04
CA ASP A 33 -1.59 10.81 14.43
C ASP A 33 -1.58 12.24 14.99
N HIS A 34 -1.09 13.20 14.20
CA HIS A 34 -1.08 14.62 14.56
C HIS A 34 -2.49 15.19 14.79
N LYS A 35 -3.49 14.67 14.08
CA LYS A 35 -4.91 15.04 14.25
C LYS A 35 -5.60 14.29 15.41
N GLY A 36 -4.91 13.39 16.10
CA GLY A 36 -5.45 12.59 17.19
C GLY A 36 -6.23 11.34 16.74
N TRP A 37 -6.18 10.97 15.47
CA TRP A 37 -6.81 9.76 14.93
C TRP A 37 -5.91 8.55 15.13
N THR A 38 -5.59 8.25 16.35
CA THR A 38 -4.49 7.37 16.76
C THR A 38 -4.68 5.91 16.35
N LYS A 39 -5.90 5.38 16.41
CA LYS A 39 -6.17 4.00 15.95
C LYS A 39 -5.97 3.88 14.45
N LEU A 40 -6.48 4.83 13.68
CA LEU A 40 -6.30 4.85 12.23
C LEU A 40 -4.83 5.03 11.87
N ALA A 41 -4.13 5.93 12.54
CA ALA A 41 -2.70 6.16 12.32
C ALA A 41 -1.87 4.88 12.48
N ARG A 42 -2.16 4.08 13.50
CA ARG A 42 -1.49 2.76 13.67
C ARG A 42 -1.77 1.80 12.53
N TYR A 43 -3.02 1.74 12.08
CA TYR A 43 -3.40 0.92 10.93
C TYR A 43 -2.67 1.35 9.65
N THR A 44 -2.77 2.63 9.31
CA THR A 44 -2.14 3.19 8.09
C THR A 44 -0.61 3.02 8.12
N ARG A 45 0.01 3.17 9.29
CA ARG A 45 1.45 2.91 9.46
C ARG A 45 1.79 1.44 9.22
N ALA A 46 0.98 0.52 9.72
CA ALA A 46 1.17 -0.91 9.48
C ALA A 46 1.07 -1.24 7.97
N GLU A 47 0.13 -0.63 7.24
CA GLU A 47 0.03 -0.77 5.79
C GLU A 47 1.32 -0.30 5.09
N SER A 48 1.91 0.83 5.50
CA SER A 48 3.20 1.29 4.96
C SER A 48 4.32 0.24 5.13
N PHE A 49 4.33 -0.50 6.24
CA PHE A 49 5.29 -1.59 6.45
C PHE A 49 4.95 -2.85 5.65
N ASP A 50 3.69 -3.09 5.35
CA ASP A 50 3.27 -4.17 4.46
C ASP A 50 3.78 -3.92 3.04
N GLU A 51 3.68 -2.68 2.55
CA GLU A 51 4.29 -2.27 1.28
C GLU A 51 5.83 -2.41 1.28
N MET A 52 6.48 -2.19 2.42
CA MET A 52 7.93 -2.44 2.53
C MET A 52 8.26 -3.92 2.33
N ARG A 53 7.42 -4.84 2.82
CA ARG A 53 7.61 -6.28 2.56
C ARG A 53 7.43 -6.62 1.09
N HIS A 54 6.45 -6.03 0.41
CA HIS A 54 6.30 -6.18 -1.05
C HIS A 54 7.54 -5.68 -1.79
N ALA A 55 8.03 -4.50 -1.42
CA ALA A 55 9.26 -3.94 -2.01
C ALA A 55 10.48 -4.86 -1.80
N GLU A 56 10.59 -5.50 -0.64
CA GLU A 56 11.66 -6.47 -0.34
C GLU A 56 11.58 -7.69 -1.27
N LEU A 57 10.41 -8.31 -1.41
CA LEU A 57 10.18 -9.45 -2.32
C LEU A 57 10.55 -9.12 -3.78
N LEU A 58 10.12 -7.95 -4.24
CA LEU A 58 10.42 -7.48 -5.61
C LEU A 58 11.92 -7.24 -5.80
N THR A 59 12.57 -6.61 -4.82
CA THR A 59 14.01 -6.34 -4.83
C THR A 59 14.82 -7.63 -4.92
N GLU A 60 14.51 -8.60 -4.06
CA GLU A 60 15.18 -9.90 -4.05
C GLU A 60 15.00 -10.62 -5.39
N ARG A 61 13.79 -10.57 -5.96
CA ARG A 61 13.52 -11.20 -7.26
C ARG A 61 14.29 -10.54 -8.39
N ILE A 62 14.34 -9.21 -8.44
CA ILE A 62 15.11 -8.46 -9.45
C ILE A 62 16.59 -8.83 -9.38
N LEU A 63 17.18 -8.87 -8.18
CA LEU A 63 18.57 -9.25 -7.97
C LEU A 63 18.83 -10.70 -8.39
N MET A 64 17.92 -11.64 -8.10
CA MET A 64 18.03 -13.04 -8.53
C MET A 64 18.02 -13.19 -10.05
N LEU A 65 17.37 -12.28 -10.76
CA LEU A 65 17.32 -12.22 -12.22
C LEU A 65 18.48 -11.43 -12.86
N ASP A 66 19.52 -11.10 -12.08
CA ASP A 66 20.64 -10.26 -12.48
C ASP A 66 20.22 -8.84 -12.93
N GLY A 67 19.06 -8.36 -12.46
CA GLY A 67 18.59 -7.01 -12.68
C GLY A 67 19.08 -6.03 -11.61
N LEU A 68 18.88 -4.74 -11.84
CA LEU A 68 19.17 -3.68 -10.88
C LEU A 68 17.85 -3.09 -10.33
N PRO A 69 17.55 -3.23 -9.02
CA PRO A 69 16.38 -2.59 -8.40
C PRO A 69 16.47 -1.07 -8.46
N ASN A 70 15.42 -0.41 -8.95
CA ASN A 70 15.37 1.04 -9.09
C ASN A 70 14.70 1.68 -7.87
N TYR A 71 15.48 2.14 -6.90
CA TYR A 71 15.05 2.86 -5.71
C TYR A 71 14.97 4.38 -5.88
N GLN A 72 15.44 4.90 -7.00
CA GLN A 72 15.52 6.34 -7.26
C GLN A 72 14.25 6.91 -7.91
N ARG A 73 13.37 6.04 -8.43
CA ARG A 73 12.12 6.44 -9.08
C ARG A 73 10.94 6.29 -8.13
N LEU A 74 10.15 7.34 -8.01
CA LEU A 74 8.84 7.32 -7.37
C LEU A 74 7.79 7.80 -8.36
N PHE A 75 6.56 7.29 -8.24
CA PHE A 75 5.39 7.93 -8.82
C PHE A 75 4.99 9.15 -8.00
N HIS A 76 4.00 9.90 -8.45
CA HIS A 76 3.52 11.04 -7.71
C HIS A 76 2.87 10.61 -6.39
N VAL A 77 3.40 11.12 -5.26
CA VAL A 77 2.80 10.94 -3.95
C VAL A 77 1.60 11.88 -3.81
N ARG A 78 0.42 11.32 -3.55
CA ARG A 78 -0.82 12.06 -3.36
C ARG A 78 -1.09 12.22 -1.88
N VAL A 79 -1.23 13.46 -1.42
CA VAL A 79 -1.44 13.76 0.01
C VAL A 79 -2.85 14.29 0.20
N GLY A 80 -3.68 13.55 0.95
CA GLY A 80 -4.99 14.02 1.39
C GLY A 80 -4.87 14.95 2.59
N GLN A 81 -5.75 15.93 2.67
CA GLN A 81 -5.85 16.86 3.81
C GLN A 81 -7.01 16.49 4.75
N THR A 82 -8.11 16.01 4.18
CA THR A 82 -9.23 15.44 4.91
C THR A 82 -9.11 13.92 4.98
N LEU A 83 -9.89 13.32 5.86
CA LEU A 83 -9.92 11.86 6.00
C LEU A 83 -10.38 11.18 4.71
N THR A 84 -11.44 11.69 4.09
CA THR A 84 -11.94 11.19 2.80
C THR A 84 -10.89 11.29 1.71
N GLU A 85 -10.23 12.47 1.58
CA GLU A 85 -9.16 12.66 0.59
C GLU A 85 -7.98 11.69 0.79
N MET A 86 -7.61 11.39 2.05
CA MET A 86 -6.55 10.42 2.34
C MET A 86 -6.94 9.03 1.84
N PHE A 87 -8.16 8.56 2.15
CA PHE A 87 -8.63 7.25 1.71
C PHE A 87 -8.80 7.16 0.18
N GLU A 88 -9.30 8.22 -0.45
CA GLU A 88 -9.42 8.27 -1.91
C GLU A 88 -8.05 8.25 -2.59
N ALA A 89 -7.07 9.00 -2.06
CA ALA A 89 -5.70 9.00 -2.57
C ALA A 89 -5.04 7.63 -2.41
N ASP A 90 -5.20 6.98 -1.27
CA ASP A 90 -4.66 5.64 -1.01
C ASP A 90 -5.33 4.60 -1.93
N LYS A 91 -6.65 4.65 -2.07
CA LYS A 91 -7.38 3.78 -3.00
C LYS A 91 -6.90 3.93 -4.45
N GLN A 92 -6.61 5.14 -4.89
CA GLN A 92 -6.12 5.36 -6.26
C GLN A 92 -4.76 4.69 -6.51
N VAL A 93 -3.88 4.69 -5.52
CA VAL A 93 -2.58 3.96 -5.60
C VAL A 93 -2.82 2.47 -5.80
N GLU A 94 -3.74 1.87 -5.05
CA GLU A 94 -4.04 0.44 -5.14
C GLU A 94 -4.72 0.05 -6.46
N VAL A 95 -5.63 0.87 -6.96
CA VAL A 95 -6.27 0.64 -8.27
C VAL A 95 -5.22 0.60 -9.38
N GLU A 96 -4.27 1.53 -9.37
CA GLU A 96 -3.18 1.57 -10.34
C GLU A 96 -2.22 0.37 -10.18
N ALA A 97 -1.96 -0.07 -8.94
CA ALA A 97 -1.14 -1.25 -8.65
C ALA A 97 -1.80 -2.53 -9.17
N ILE A 98 -3.09 -2.74 -8.90
CA ILE A 98 -3.84 -3.92 -9.35
C ILE A 98 -3.81 -4.05 -10.88
N ASP A 99 -4.03 -2.97 -11.60
CA ASP A 99 -3.96 -3.00 -13.07
C ASP A 99 -2.58 -3.42 -13.57
N ARG A 100 -1.53 -2.86 -12.99
CA ARG A 100 -0.13 -3.20 -13.32
C ARG A 100 0.19 -4.64 -12.98
N LEU A 101 -0.20 -5.11 -11.81
CA LEU A 101 0.04 -6.48 -11.35
C LEU A 101 -0.62 -7.50 -12.28
N ARG A 102 -1.88 -7.29 -12.66
CA ARG A 102 -2.60 -8.16 -13.59
C ARG A 102 -1.90 -8.25 -14.94
N ARG A 103 -1.51 -7.12 -15.53
CA ARG A 103 -0.74 -7.11 -16.78
C ARG A 103 0.61 -7.79 -16.66
N GLY A 104 1.30 -7.57 -15.53
CA GLY A 104 2.59 -8.20 -15.26
C GLY A 104 2.49 -9.72 -15.16
N VAL A 105 1.47 -10.25 -14.48
CA VAL A 105 1.21 -11.70 -14.40
C VAL A 105 1.05 -12.31 -15.78
N GLU A 106 0.29 -11.68 -16.67
CA GLU A 106 0.08 -12.17 -18.04
C GLU A 106 1.41 -12.25 -18.81
N VAL A 107 2.24 -11.21 -18.74
CA VAL A 107 3.55 -11.17 -19.41
C VAL A 107 4.50 -12.22 -18.84
N MET A 108 4.60 -12.30 -17.50
CA MET A 108 5.49 -13.26 -16.83
C MET A 108 5.13 -14.71 -17.15
N ARG A 109 3.82 -15.03 -17.16
CA ARG A 109 3.35 -16.36 -17.55
C ARG A 109 3.63 -16.67 -19.03
N ALA A 110 3.43 -15.70 -19.92
CA ALA A 110 3.76 -15.87 -21.35
C ALA A 110 5.24 -16.11 -21.59
N LYS A 111 6.11 -15.56 -20.74
CA LYS A 111 7.56 -15.78 -20.77
C LYS A 111 8.04 -16.98 -19.94
N ASN A 112 7.09 -17.75 -19.39
CA ASN A 112 7.37 -18.91 -18.54
C ASN A 112 8.16 -18.58 -17.25
N ASP A 113 8.09 -17.33 -16.78
CA ASP A 113 8.61 -16.93 -15.45
C ASP A 113 7.52 -17.05 -14.38
N ILE A 114 7.26 -18.30 -13.99
CA ILE A 114 6.21 -18.64 -13.04
C ILE A 114 6.51 -18.08 -11.65
N THR A 115 7.78 -18.01 -11.25
CA THR A 115 8.17 -17.51 -9.93
C THR A 115 7.86 -16.02 -9.79
N SER A 116 8.19 -15.20 -10.79
CA SER A 116 7.85 -13.78 -10.80
C SER A 116 6.33 -13.58 -10.85
N ALA A 117 5.60 -14.35 -11.65
CA ALA A 117 4.14 -14.33 -11.70
C ALA A 117 3.51 -14.64 -10.33
N ASN A 118 4.01 -15.64 -9.62
CA ASN A 118 3.50 -16.00 -8.29
C ASN A 118 3.74 -14.89 -7.25
N ILE A 119 4.85 -14.16 -7.33
CA ILE A 119 5.10 -12.98 -6.48
C ILE A 119 4.06 -11.90 -6.77
N PHE A 120 3.81 -11.60 -8.05
CA PHE A 120 2.80 -10.62 -8.45
C PHE A 120 1.38 -11.03 -8.03
N GLU A 121 1.03 -12.31 -8.15
CA GLU A 121 -0.27 -12.82 -7.70
C GLU A 121 -0.45 -12.72 -6.18
N ALA A 122 0.61 -12.95 -5.40
CA ALA A 122 0.56 -12.78 -3.94
C ALA A 122 0.33 -11.31 -3.56
N ILE A 123 1.10 -10.40 -4.16
CA ILE A 123 0.92 -8.95 -3.93
C ILE A 123 -0.47 -8.52 -4.40
N LEU A 124 -0.95 -8.98 -5.56
CA LEU A 124 -2.28 -8.67 -6.07
C LEU A 124 -3.38 -9.03 -5.07
N ALA A 125 -3.28 -10.20 -4.43
CA ALA A 125 -4.25 -10.62 -3.42
C ALA A 125 -4.26 -9.69 -2.20
N ASP A 126 -3.09 -9.22 -1.76
CA ASP A 126 -2.96 -8.26 -0.65
C ASP A 126 -3.56 -6.89 -1.02
N GLU A 127 -3.30 -6.39 -2.24
CA GLU A 127 -3.85 -5.10 -2.71
C GLU A 127 -5.38 -5.14 -2.91
N GLU A 128 -5.93 -6.28 -3.35
CA GLU A 128 -7.38 -6.46 -3.42
C GLU A 128 -8.03 -6.40 -2.03
N HIS A 129 -7.40 -6.97 -1.01
CA HIS A 129 -7.85 -6.85 0.38
C HIS A 129 -7.75 -5.41 0.89
N HIS A 130 -6.70 -4.69 0.53
CA HIS A 130 -6.51 -3.31 0.92
C HIS A 130 -7.57 -2.40 0.29
N ILE A 131 -7.90 -2.58 -0.99
CA ILE A 131 -9.02 -1.87 -1.64
C ILE A 131 -10.35 -2.13 -0.93
N ASP A 132 -10.66 -3.38 -0.62
CA ASP A 132 -11.89 -3.74 0.09
C ASP A 132 -12.00 -3.02 1.45
N TYR A 133 -10.88 -2.95 2.18
CA TYR A 133 -10.79 -2.16 3.40
C TYR A 133 -11.07 -0.67 3.14
N LEU A 134 -10.39 -0.05 2.17
CA LEU A 134 -10.54 1.38 1.85
C LEU A 134 -11.97 1.72 1.41
N ASP A 135 -12.58 0.87 0.60
CA ASP A 135 -13.97 1.01 0.18
C ASP A 135 -14.93 0.96 1.36
N THR A 136 -14.71 0.02 2.28
CA THR A 136 -15.48 -0.08 3.53
C THR A 136 -15.37 1.19 4.37
N GLN A 137 -14.16 1.75 4.51
CA GLN A 137 -13.98 3.00 5.28
C GLN A 137 -14.68 4.20 4.61
N LEU A 138 -14.56 4.32 3.29
CA LEU A 138 -15.25 5.37 2.53
C LEU A 138 -16.79 5.27 2.64
N GLU A 139 -17.34 4.06 2.55
CA GLU A 139 -18.77 3.83 2.77
C GLU A 139 -19.24 4.19 4.19
N LEU A 140 -18.43 3.87 5.20
CA LEU A 140 -18.73 4.22 6.59
C LEU A 140 -18.74 5.73 6.80
N ILE A 141 -17.80 6.44 6.19
CA ILE A 141 -17.75 7.91 6.22
C ILE A 141 -19.00 8.50 5.54
N GLU A 142 -19.39 7.96 4.39
CA GLU A 142 -20.59 8.40 3.70
C GLU A 142 -21.87 8.23 4.55
N LYS A 143 -21.98 7.07 5.22
CA LYS A 143 -23.15 6.73 6.04
C LYS A 143 -23.20 7.47 7.38
N LEU A 144 -22.05 7.67 8.03
CA LEU A 144 -21.96 8.26 9.38
C LEU A 144 -21.68 9.76 9.35
N GLY A 145 -21.11 10.28 8.29
CA GLY A 145 -20.43 11.56 8.27
C GLY A 145 -19.04 11.49 8.93
N GLU A 146 -18.14 12.36 8.49
CA GLU A 146 -16.75 12.37 8.96
C GLU A 146 -16.62 12.54 10.48
N PRO A 147 -17.39 13.44 11.16
CA PRO A 147 -17.30 13.61 12.62
C PRO A 147 -17.62 12.34 13.42
N LEU A 148 -18.64 11.57 13.04
CA LEU A 148 -18.99 10.33 13.73
C LEU A 148 -17.98 9.21 13.40
N TYR A 149 -17.49 9.15 12.17
CA TYR A 149 -16.44 8.21 11.81
C TYR A 149 -15.16 8.47 12.62
N ILE A 150 -14.74 9.72 12.76
CA ILE A 150 -13.55 10.11 13.55
C ILE A 150 -13.66 9.59 14.98
N ALA A 151 -14.85 9.63 15.62
CA ALA A 151 -15.04 9.10 16.95
C ALA A 151 -14.71 7.60 17.07
N THR A 152 -14.76 6.84 15.98
CA THR A 152 -14.42 5.40 15.97
C THR A 152 -12.92 5.13 15.85
N VAL A 153 -12.13 6.10 15.43
CA VAL A 153 -10.68 5.95 15.14
C VAL A 153 -9.76 6.66 16.12
N ILE A 154 -10.32 7.31 17.13
CA ILE A 154 -9.59 7.89 18.27
C ILE A 154 -9.51 6.89 19.42
N GLU A 155 -8.45 6.97 20.21
CA GLU A 155 -8.29 6.18 21.42
C GLU A 155 -9.07 6.82 22.58
N GLN A 156 -9.90 6.05 23.29
CA GLN A 156 -10.53 6.54 24.52
C GLN A 156 -9.48 6.57 25.64
N VAL A 157 -9.39 7.71 26.33
CA VAL A 157 -8.59 7.79 27.55
C VAL A 157 -9.31 7.03 28.64
N THR A 158 -8.77 5.88 29.05
CA THR A 158 -9.22 5.19 30.25
C THR A 158 -8.55 5.83 31.46
N PRO A 159 -9.30 6.17 32.53
CA PRO A 159 -8.68 6.60 33.78
C PRO A 159 -7.69 5.54 34.26
N ASP A 160 -6.52 5.98 34.69
CA ASP A 160 -5.51 5.09 35.25
C ASP A 160 -6.09 4.41 36.48
N SER A 161 -6.23 3.08 36.45
CA SER A 161 -6.76 2.29 37.59
C SER A 161 -5.73 2.14 38.74
N SER A 162 -4.61 2.86 38.66
CA SER A 162 -3.53 2.82 39.65
C SER A 162 -3.61 3.91 40.73
N ALA A 163 -4.70 4.70 40.78
CA ALA A 163 -4.94 5.67 41.86
C ALA A 163 -5.96 5.09 42.84
N GLY A 164 -5.53 4.10 43.64
CA GLY A 164 -6.28 3.54 44.72
C GLY A 164 -5.34 2.95 45.76
#